data_2ea66a4d39f965926d34a5352b4f2b4e
#
_entry.id   2ea66a4d39f965926d34a5352b4f2b4e
#
_cell.length_a   1.000
_cell.length_b   1.000
_cell.length_c   1.000
_cell.angle_alpha   90.00
_cell.angle_beta   90.00
_cell.angle_gamma   90.00
#
_symmetry.space_group_name_H-M   'P 1'
#
loop_
_entity.id
_entity.type
_entity.pdbx_description
1 polymer ?
#
loop_
_entity_poly.entity_id
_entity_poly.type
_entity_poly.pdbx_seq_one_letter_code
_entity_poly.pdbx_strand_id
1 'polypeptide(L)'
;MNVKTEQVGNIAIVRVGETRLMYPILSDFSSAVSALVADGQREILIDLTPVTYVDSATIGCLMDLYRQVHNAGGHLKLSGVQKRVETMLTMTGAQNFIEIHADEPSAVKSFGA
;
A
#
# COMPACT_ATOMS: atom_id res chain seq x y z
N MET A 1 7.68 -14.36 -0.31
CA MET A 1 7.76 -12.90 -0.26
C MET A 1 7.78 -12.42 1.18
N ASN A 2 8.58 -11.40 1.50
CA ASN A 2 8.68 -10.85 2.85
C ASN A 2 7.65 -9.73 3.04
N VAL A 3 6.50 -10.09 3.60
CA VAL A 3 5.42 -9.15 3.93
C VAL A 3 5.06 -9.37 5.39
N LYS A 4 5.05 -8.29 6.16
CA LYS A 4 4.68 -8.32 7.57
C LYS A 4 3.53 -7.36 7.81
N THR A 5 2.62 -7.73 8.71
CA THR A 5 1.51 -6.88 9.11
C THR A 5 1.70 -6.48 10.57
N GLU A 6 1.51 -5.20 10.84
CA GLU A 6 1.65 -4.64 12.18
C GLU A 6 0.44 -3.75 12.47
N GLN A 7 -0.07 -3.80 13.70
CA GLN A 7 -1.22 -2.99 14.09
C GLN A 7 -0.75 -1.78 14.90
N VAL A 8 -1.14 -0.58 14.46
CA VAL A 8 -0.86 0.67 15.16
C VAL A 8 -2.21 1.38 15.35
N GLY A 9 -2.74 1.33 16.58
CA GLY A 9 -4.09 1.81 16.82
C GLY A 9 -5.09 1.04 15.97
N ASN A 10 -5.90 1.75 15.20
CA ASN A 10 -6.85 1.13 14.26
C ASN A 10 -6.30 1.00 12.84
N ILE A 11 -5.00 1.21 12.67
CA ILE A 11 -4.35 1.15 11.35
C ILE A 11 -3.61 -0.18 11.23
N ALA A 12 -3.88 -0.93 10.17
CA ALA A 12 -3.11 -2.12 9.82
C ALA A 12 -2.01 -1.70 8.83
N ILE A 13 -0.75 -1.90 9.20
CA ILE A 13 0.39 -1.55 8.37
C ILE A 13 0.93 -2.81 7.71
N VAL A 14 0.96 -2.80 6.40
CA VAL A 14 1.52 -3.90 5.59
C VAL A 14 2.93 -3.48 5.18
N ARG A 15 3.94 -4.11 5.75
CA ARG A 15 5.34 -3.79 5.47
C ARG A 15 5.88 -4.71 4.40
N VAL A 16 6.23 -4.14 3.26
CA VAL A 16 6.82 -4.89 2.16
C VAL A 16 8.34 -4.87 2.31
N GLY A 17 8.92 -6.03 2.60
CA GLY A 17 10.36 -6.16 2.84
C GLY A 17 11.14 -6.61 1.59
N GLU A 18 10.71 -6.17 0.42
CA GLU A 18 11.31 -6.50 -0.86
C GLU A 18 11.82 -5.23 -1.52
N THR A 19 12.94 -5.32 -2.26
CA THR A 19 13.43 -4.18 -3.03
C THR A 19 12.70 -4.03 -4.35
N ARG A 20 12.11 -5.10 -4.85
CA ARG A 20 11.34 -5.10 -6.10
C ARG A 20 9.97 -5.72 -5.82
N LEU A 21 8.95 -4.95 -6.05
CA LEU A 21 7.56 -5.42 -5.93
C LEU A 21 6.99 -5.54 -7.35
N MET A 22 6.88 -6.75 -7.83
CA MET A 22 6.51 -7.01 -9.21
C MET A 22 5.93 -8.41 -9.35
N TYR A 23 5.25 -8.65 -10.46
CA TYR A 23 4.84 -9.98 -10.84
C TYR A 23 6.09 -10.88 -10.93
N PRO A 24 6.10 -12.11 -10.41
CA PRO A 24 4.94 -12.89 -9.94
C PRO A 24 4.69 -12.87 -8.42
N ILE A 25 5.38 -12.04 -7.63
CA ILE A 25 5.20 -12.04 -6.16
C ILE A 25 3.97 -11.26 -5.69
N LEU A 26 3.25 -10.65 -6.62
CA LEU A 26 2.08 -9.82 -6.28
C LEU A 26 0.95 -10.58 -5.60
N SER A 27 0.79 -11.87 -5.90
CA SER A 27 -0.32 -12.63 -5.31
C SER A 27 -0.20 -12.71 -3.78
N ASP A 28 1.00 -12.87 -3.26
CA ASP A 28 1.23 -12.91 -1.81
C ASP A 28 0.89 -11.57 -1.17
N PHE A 29 1.34 -10.50 -1.80
CA PHE A 29 1.07 -9.13 -1.33
C PHE A 29 -0.43 -8.84 -1.37
N SER A 30 -1.09 -9.12 -2.49
CA SER A 30 -2.51 -8.90 -2.67
C SER A 30 -3.33 -9.70 -1.67
N SER A 31 -2.96 -10.96 -1.45
CA SER A 31 -3.64 -11.82 -0.48
C SER A 31 -3.53 -11.29 0.94
N ALA A 32 -2.36 -10.75 1.31
CA ALA A 32 -2.17 -10.18 2.64
C ALA A 32 -3.13 -9.01 2.88
N VAL A 33 -3.26 -8.11 1.91
CA VAL A 33 -4.15 -6.94 2.04
C VAL A 33 -5.61 -7.39 2.02
N SER A 34 -5.98 -8.27 1.11
CA SER A 34 -7.36 -8.76 1.01
C SER A 34 -7.79 -9.48 2.30
N ALA A 35 -6.89 -10.23 2.93
CA ALA A 35 -7.18 -10.90 4.19
C ALA A 35 -7.48 -9.90 5.30
N LEU A 36 -6.78 -8.77 5.34
CA LEU A 36 -7.03 -7.71 6.32
C LEU A 36 -8.44 -7.13 6.14
N VAL A 37 -8.84 -6.87 4.90
CA VAL A 37 -10.18 -6.35 4.61
C VAL A 37 -11.25 -7.37 5.03
N ALA A 38 -11.04 -8.64 4.72
CA ALA A 38 -11.95 -9.72 5.11
C ALA A 38 -12.06 -9.84 6.63
N ASP A 39 -10.99 -9.48 7.34
CA ASP A 39 -10.92 -9.55 8.80
C ASP A 39 -11.48 -8.29 9.49
N GLY A 40 -12.02 -7.35 8.71
CA GLY A 40 -12.67 -6.15 9.24
C GLY A 40 -11.78 -4.93 9.31
N GLN A 41 -10.53 -5.00 8.88
CA GLN A 41 -9.66 -3.82 8.86
C GLN A 41 -10.15 -2.84 7.79
N ARG A 42 -10.12 -1.54 8.12
CA ARG A 42 -10.59 -0.48 7.21
C ARG A 42 -9.53 0.57 6.93
N GLU A 43 -8.61 0.82 7.89
CA GLU A 43 -7.52 1.77 7.72
C GLU A 43 -6.26 0.97 7.43
N ILE A 44 -5.79 1.01 6.18
CA ILE A 44 -4.66 0.19 5.72
C ILE A 44 -3.56 1.08 5.16
N LEU A 45 -2.37 0.93 5.73
CA LEU A 45 -1.17 1.65 5.29
C LEU A 45 -0.18 0.63 4.72
N ILE A 46 0.28 0.87 3.50
CA ILE A 46 1.28 0.02 2.86
C ILE A 46 2.63 0.73 2.94
N ASP A 47 3.59 0.11 3.63
CA ASP A 47 4.94 0.63 3.77
C ASP A 47 5.81 0.04 2.67
N LEU A 48 6.26 0.92 1.76
CA LEU A 48 7.09 0.57 0.62
C LEU A 48 8.52 1.07 0.76
N THR A 49 8.98 1.33 2.00
CA THR A 49 10.29 1.95 2.26
C THR A 49 11.45 1.29 1.48
N PRO A 50 11.61 -0.05 1.47
CA PRO A 50 12.74 -0.64 0.76
C PRO A 50 12.52 -0.81 -0.73
N VAL A 51 11.32 -0.54 -1.23
CA VAL A 51 10.97 -0.82 -2.63
C VAL A 51 11.59 0.22 -3.55
N THR A 52 12.42 -0.22 -4.49
CA THR A 52 13.06 0.64 -5.49
C THR A 52 12.48 0.49 -6.88
N TYR A 53 11.68 -0.56 -7.11
CA TYR A 53 11.12 -0.83 -8.42
C TYR A 53 9.75 -1.49 -8.32
N VAL A 54 8.82 -1.02 -9.14
CA VAL A 54 7.51 -1.65 -9.36
C VAL A 54 7.26 -1.74 -10.86
N ASP A 55 6.47 -2.73 -11.28
CA ASP A 55 6.05 -2.84 -12.68
C ASP A 55 4.59 -2.37 -12.84
N SER A 56 4.10 -2.36 -14.07
CA SER A 56 2.72 -1.93 -14.34
C SER A 56 1.69 -2.85 -13.67
N ALA A 57 2.02 -4.14 -13.54
CA ALA A 57 1.14 -5.09 -12.86
C ALA A 57 1.00 -4.74 -11.38
N THR A 58 2.08 -4.28 -10.74
CA THR A 58 2.04 -3.82 -9.34
C THR A 58 1.14 -2.60 -9.19
N ILE A 59 1.26 -1.64 -10.09
CA ILE A 59 0.44 -0.43 -10.03
C ILE A 59 -1.03 -0.79 -10.20
N GLY A 60 -1.35 -1.67 -11.14
CA GLY A 60 -2.71 -2.17 -11.32
C GLY A 60 -3.23 -2.88 -10.07
N CYS A 61 -2.38 -3.67 -9.44
CA CYS A 61 -2.70 -4.36 -8.20
C CYS A 61 -3.01 -3.37 -7.07
N LEU A 62 -2.19 -2.33 -6.91
CA LEU A 62 -2.42 -1.29 -5.91
C LEU A 62 -3.77 -0.60 -6.14
N MET A 63 -4.10 -0.30 -7.38
CA MET A 63 -5.39 0.32 -7.71
C MET A 63 -6.57 -0.61 -7.40
N ASP A 64 -6.44 -1.90 -7.68
CA ASP A 64 -7.48 -2.88 -7.35
C ASP A 64 -7.67 -2.98 -5.84
N LEU A 65 -6.59 -3.02 -5.07
CA LEU A 65 -6.65 -3.04 -3.62
C LEU A 65 -7.25 -1.76 -3.05
N TYR A 66 -6.89 -0.62 -3.64
CA TYR A 66 -7.49 0.66 -3.25
C TYR A 66 -9.00 0.60 -3.42
N ARG A 67 -9.49 0.13 -4.57
CA ARG A 67 -10.93 0.03 -4.82
C ARG A 67 -11.61 -0.92 -3.83
N GLN A 68 -10.97 -2.05 -3.53
CA GLN A 68 -11.51 -3.02 -2.58
C GLN A 68 -11.69 -2.39 -1.19
N VAL A 69 -10.66 -1.70 -0.71
CA VAL A 69 -10.68 -1.06 0.61
C VAL A 69 -11.70 0.09 0.62
N HIS A 70 -11.71 0.91 -0.42
CA HIS A 70 -12.61 2.04 -0.54
C HIS A 70 -14.07 1.57 -0.57
N ASN A 71 -14.38 0.52 -1.32
CA ASN A 71 -15.74 -0.02 -1.40
C ASN A 71 -16.19 -0.63 -0.08
N ALA A 72 -15.26 -1.05 0.78
CA ALA A 72 -15.58 -1.54 2.11
C ALA A 72 -15.74 -0.41 3.13
N GLY A 73 -15.59 0.85 2.71
CA GLY A 73 -15.71 2.01 3.58
C GLY A 73 -14.41 2.41 4.26
N GLY A 74 -13.28 1.92 3.79
CA GLY A 74 -11.98 2.18 4.39
C GLY A 74 -11.09 3.09 3.55
N HIS A 75 -9.84 3.20 3.99
CA HIS A 75 -8.82 4.02 3.34
C HIS A 75 -7.55 3.21 3.18
N LEU A 76 -6.95 3.25 1.99
CA LEU A 76 -5.66 2.64 1.71
C LEU A 76 -4.70 3.75 1.30
N LYS A 77 -3.56 3.83 2.00
CA LYS A 77 -2.54 4.85 1.74
C LYS A 77 -1.17 4.18 1.66
N LEU A 78 -0.21 4.90 1.07
CA LEU A 78 1.17 4.42 0.93
C LEU A 78 2.12 5.31 1.73
N SER A 79 3.17 4.73 2.29
CA SER A 79 4.22 5.49 2.98
C SER A 79 5.60 4.98 2.61
N GLY A 80 6.60 5.85 2.79
CA GLY A 80 7.98 5.53 2.52
C GLY A 80 8.28 5.34 1.05
N VAL A 81 7.45 5.89 0.17
CA VAL A 81 7.60 5.70 -1.27
C VAL A 81 8.84 6.44 -1.76
N GLN A 82 9.80 5.71 -2.32
CA GLN A 82 10.99 6.30 -2.88
C GLN A 82 10.65 7.08 -4.16
N LYS A 83 11.45 8.10 -4.45
CA LYS A 83 11.19 9.01 -5.57
C LYS A 83 10.99 8.28 -6.89
N ARG A 84 11.79 7.24 -7.14
CA ARG A 84 11.69 6.46 -8.37
C ARG A 84 10.32 5.78 -8.50
N VAL A 85 9.82 5.21 -7.41
CA VAL A 85 8.52 4.56 -7.37
C VAL A 85 7.41 5.60 -7.46
N GLU A 86 7.56 6.72 -6.77
CA GLU A 86 6.61 7.83 -6.85
C GLU A 86 6.46 8.32 -8.29
N THR A 87 7.56 8.47 -9.02
CA THR A 87 7.53 8.87 -10.42
C THR A 87 6.71 7.87 -11.25
N MET A 88 6.90 6.58 -11.03
CA MET A 88 6.15 5.55 -11.75
C MET A 88 4.66 5.61 -11.43
N LEU A 89 4.32 5.86 -10.16
CA LEU A 89 2.92 6.01 -9.75
C LEU A 89 2.28 7.25 -10.37
N THR A 90 3.00 8.37 -10.38
CA THR A 90 2.46 9.63 -10.94
C THR A 90 2.26 9.55 -12.45
N MET A 91 3.11 8.82 -13.14
CA MET A 91 2.96 8.63 -14.60
C MET A 91 1.67 7.90 -14.97
N THR A 92 1.14 7.08 -14.07
CA THR A 92 -0.11 6.34 -14.31
C THR A 92 -1.35 7.04 -13.75
N GLY A 93 -1.17 8.13 -13.00
CA GLY A 93 -2.27 8.84 -12.36
C GLY A 93 -2.73 8.20 -11.04
N ALA A 94 -2.02 7.22 -10.53
CA ALA A 94 -2.40 6.53 -9.29
C ALA A 94 -2.48 7.48 -8.10
N GLN A 95 -1.65 8.53 -8.07
CA GLN A 95 -1.64 9.51 -6.99
C GLN A 95 -2.94 10.33 -6.91
N ASN A 96 -3.76 10.30 -7.95
CA ASN A 96 -5.07 10.96 -7.92
C ASN A 96 -6.08 10.22 -7.05
N PHE A 97 -5.80 8.97 -6.72
CA PHE A 97 -6.69 8.10 -5.94
C PHE A 97 -6.04 7.68 -4.63
N ILE A 98 -4.79 7.22 -4.66
CA ILE A 98 -4.09 6.69 -3.49
C ILE A 98 -3.20 7.79 -2.91
N GLU A 99 -3.43 8.14 -1.66
CA GLU A 99 -2.63 9.11 -0.94
C GLU A 99 -1.23 8.55 -0.68
N ILE A 100 -0.21 9.31 -1.05
CA ILE A 100 1.20 8.90 -0.94
C ILE A 100 1.89 9.82 0.06
N HIS A 101 2.51 9.22 1.08
CA HIS A 101 3.24 9.96 2.11
C HIS A 101 4.72 9.60 2.07
N ALA A 102 5.57 10.58 2.35
CA ALA A 102 7.02 10.39 2.34
C ALA A 102 7.48 9.51 3.50
N ASP A 103 6.79 9.57 4.64
CA ASP A 103 7.15 8.80 5.83
C ASP A 103 5.92 8.28 6.56
N GLU A 104 6.17 7.36 7.48
CA GLU A 104 5.11 6.70 8.23
C GLU A 104 4.39 7.65 9.20
N PRO A 105 5.09 8.52 9.96
CA PRO A 105 4.39 9.44 10.87
C PRO A 105 3.36 10.31 10.16
N SER A 106 3.71 10.86 9.00
CA SER A 106 2.77 11.66 8.20
C SER A 106 1.58 10.84 7.76
N ALA A 107 1.82 9.61 7.31
CA ALA A 107 0.77 8.72 6.85
C ALA A 107 -0.18 8.35 7.98
N VAL A 108 0.36 7.95 9.13
CA VAL A 108 -0.44 7.57 10.31
C VAL A 108 -1.30 8.75 10.74
N LYS A 109 -0.73 9.94 10.79
CA LYS A 109 -1.44 11.15 11.19
C LYS A 109 -2.60 11.45 10.23
N SER A 110 -2.42 11.17 8.94
CA SER A 110 -3.44 11.44 7.92
C SER A 110 -4.69 10.58 8.09
N PHE A 111 -4.62 9.46 8.80
CA PHE A 111 -5.79 8.64 9.12
C PHE A 111 -6.62 9.22 10.27
N GLY A 112 -6.23 10.35 10.81
CA GLY A 112 -6.94 10.96 11.93
C GLY A 112 -6.53 10.42 13.29
N ALA A 113 -5.43 9.73 13.34
CA ALA A 113 -4.92 9.16 14.59
C ALA A 113 -4.11 10.20 15.38
#